data_658de367748d3e541d2dc698796fb533
#
_entry.id   658de367748d3e541d2dc698796fb533
#
_cell.length_a   1.000
_cell.length_b   1.000
_cell.length_c   1.000
_cell.angle_alpha   90.00
_cell.angle_beta   90.00
_cell.angle_gamma   90.00
#
_symmetry.space_group_name_H-M   'P 1'
#
loop_
_entity.id
_entity.type
_entity.pdbx_description
1 polymer ?
#
loop_
_entity_poly.entity_id
_entity_poly.type
_entity_poly.pdbx_seq_one_letter_code
_entity_poly.pdbx_strand_id
1 'polypeptide(L)'
;MNAFAAAVDALFGDPSLARDAIWRAGGSGDGIPVRVVLRTPDQVASFGAGRFVTTGRMLDVRTAEVPVLGPGDTFEIGTEIFAVQGEPLRDVEGLIWSAEVKPA
;
A
#
# COMPACT_ATOMS: atom_id res chain seq x y z
N MET A 1 -9.58 6.82 21.76
CA MET A 1 -8.96 5.84 21.02
C MET A 1 -9.96 4.87 20.56
N ASN A 2 -9.90 4.46 19.34
CA ASN A 2 -10.89 3.62 18.88
C ASN A 2 -10.36 2.19 18.68
N ALA A 3 -11.20 1.23 18.83
CA ALA A 3 -10.78 -0.15 18.74
C ALA A 3 -10.26 -0.51 17.35
N PHE A 4 -10.78 0.15 16.32
CA PHE A 4 -10.29 -0.12 15.00
C PHE A 4 -8.87 0.39 14.83
N ALA A 5 -8.56 1.54 15.39
CA ALA A 5 -7.21 2.08 15.29
C ALA A 5 -6.21 1.15 15.97
N ALA A 6 -6.60 0.59 17.12
CA ALA A 6 -5.72 -0.33 17.82
C ALA A 6 -5.52 -1.61 17.02
N ALA A 7 -6.57 -2.10 16.38
CA ALA A 7 -6.46 -3.31 15.55
C ALA A 7 -5.58 -3.07 14.33
N VAL A 8 -5.71 -1.91 13.72
CA VAL A 8 -4.89 -1.56 12.58
C VAL A 8 -3.43 -1.47 13.00
N ASP A 9 -3.16 -0.84 14.12
CA ASP A 9 -1.78 -0.73 14.58
C ASP A 9 -1.18 -2.10 14.87
N ALA A 10 -1.95 -3.01 15.42
CA ALA A 10 -1.46 -4.34 15.70
C ALA A 10 -1.13 -5.09 14.41
N LEU A 11 -1.96 -4.87 13.37
CA LEU A 11 -1.70 -5.53 12.14
C LEU A 11 -0.45 -5.04 11.50
N PHE A 12 -0.23 -3.76 11.50
CA PHE A 12 0.96 -3.18 10.86
C PHE A 12 2.21 -3.38 11.71
N GLY A 13 2.06 -3.79 12.94
CA GLY A 13 3.20 -4.16 13.76
C GLY A 13 3.58 -5.63 13.65
N ASP A 14 2.79 -6.44 12.95
CA ASP A 14 3.04 -7.85 12.87
C ASP A 14 4.07 -8.14 11.79
N PRO A 15 5.24 -8.65 12.11
CA PRO A 15 6.27 -8.87 11.11
C PRO A 15 5.92 -9.93 10.07
N SER A 16 4.90 -10.73 10.33
CA SER A 16 4.46 -11.70 9.34
C SER A 16 3.55 -11.07 8.30
N LEU A 17 2.96 -9.93 8.59
CA LEU A 17 2.03 -9.31 7.70
C LEU A 17 2.58 -8.03 7.09
N ALA A 18 3.30 -7.26 7.84
CA ALA A 18 3.75 -5.95 7.39
C ALA A 18 5.26 -5.91 7.19
N ARG A 19 5.70 -5.00 6.37
CA ARG A 19 7.13 -4.88 6.04
C ARG A 19 7.54 -3.44 6.20
N ASP A 20 8.82 -3.24 6.43
CA ASP A 20 9.37 -1.90 6.47
C ASP A 20 9.50 -1.37 5.05
N ALA A 21 9.21 -0.13 4.87
CA ALA A 21 9.32 0.52 3.56
C ALA A 21 9.76 1.95 3.75
N ILE A 22 10.23 2.56 2.68
CA ILE A 22 10.53 3.99 2.68
C ILE A 22 9.57 4.63 1.70
N TRP A 23 8.75 5.54 2.17
CA TRP A 23 7.81 6.26 1.33
C TRP A 23 8.42 7.56 0.87
N ARG A 24 8.36 7.84 -0.42
CA ARG A 24 8.84 9.10 -0.98
C ARG A 24 7.70 9.74 -1.74
N ALA A 25 7.27 10.89 -1.28
CA ALA A 25 6.21 11.63 -1.93
C ALA A 25 6.71 12.07 -3.30
N GLY A 26 5.96 11.76 -4.34
CA GLY A 26 6.38 12.10 -5.69
C GLY A 26 7.60 11.32 -6.17
N GLY A 27 8.02 10.35 -5.42
CA GLY A 27 9.13 9.51 -5.83
C GLY A 27 10.50 10.13 -5.60
N SER A 28 10.59 11.21 -4.86
CA SER A 28 11.89 11.84 -4.68
C SER A 28 12.10 12.22 -3.22
N GLY A 29 13.31 12.54 -2.89
CA GLY A 29 13.67 12.94 -1.53
C GLY A 29 14.21 11.80 -0.72
N ASP A 30 14.51 12.07 0.55
CA ASP A 30 15.07 11.05 1.41
C ASP A 30 14.06 10.03 1.84
N GLY A 31 12.84 10.39 1.89
CA GLY A 31 11.79 9.46 2.26
C GLY A 31 11.58 9.35 3.74
N ILE A 32 10.52 8.64 4.10
CA ILE A 32 10.13 8.46 5.47
C ILE A 32 9.91 6.99 5.71
N PRO A 33 10.46 6.42 6.78
CA PRO A 33 10.21 5.02 7.09
C PRO A 33 8.77 4.79 7.48
N VAL A 34 8.14 3.80 6.91
CA VAL A 34 6.75 3.44 7.20
C VAL A 34 6.62 1.93 7.22
N ARG A 35 5.46 1.46 7.65
CA ARG A 35 5.15 0.02 7.59
C ARG A 35 4.04 -0.17 6.59
N VAL A 36 4.15 -1.17 5.75
CA VAL A 36 3.19 -1.44 4.69
C VAL A 36 2.82 -2.91 4.65
N VAL A 37 1.65 -3.20 4.10
CA VAL A 37 1.26 -4.57 3.80
C VAL A 37 1.13 -4.66 2.30
N LEU A 38 1.93 -5.53 1.68
CA LEU A 38 1.90 -5.68 0.24
C LEU A 38 1.11 -6.94 -0.09
N ARG A 39 0.07 -6.80 -0.89
CA ARG A 39 -0.80 -7.90 -1.23
C ARG A 39 -0.78 -8.15 -2.72
N THR A 40 -0.82 -9.40 -3.11
CA THR A 40 -0.97 -9.75 -4.51
C THR A 40 -2.41 -10.18 -4.68
N PRO A 41 -3.14 -9.47 -5.44
CA PRO A 41 -4.52 -9.83 -5.59
C PRO A 41 -4.61 -11.15 -6.25
N ASP A 42 -5.47 -11.95 -5.76
CA ASP A 42 -5.50 -13.18 -6.23
C ASP A 42 -6.46 -13.27 -7.21
N GLN A 43 -6.64 -12.73 -8.03
CA GLN A 43 -7.54 -12.66 -8.83
C GLN A 43 -7.60 -13.40 -9.89
N VAL A 44 -8.21 -13.91 -10.18
CA VAL A 44 -8.23 -14.64 -11.14
C VAL A 44 -9.32 -14.60 -11.83
N ALA A 45 -9.82 -13.89 -11.89
CA ALA A 45 -10.86 -13.72 -12.57
C ALA A 45 -11.04 -14.15 -13.77
N SER A 46 -10.99 -15.01 -14.08
CA SER A 46 -11.04 -15.27 -15.35
C SER A 46 -12.34 -15.56 -15.70
N PHE A 47 -13.21 -14.90 -15.63
CA PHE A 47 -14.35 -15.24 -16.01
C PHE A 47 -14.52 -15.08 -17.33
N GLY A 48 -14.54 -15.88 -17.94
CA GLY A 48 -14.86 -15.75 -19.21
C GLY A 48 -14.12 -14.88 -19.90
N ALA A 49 -14.49 -14.08 -20.39
CA ALA A 49 -13.80 -13.37 -21.19
C ALA A 49 -12.80 -12.70 -20.78
N GLY A 50 -12.73 -12.39 -19.98
CA GLY A 50 -11.93 -11.45 -19.81
C GLY A 50 -10.69 -11.56 -19.49
N ARG A 51 -10.11 -11.77 -19.31
CA ARG A 51 -8.99 -11.82 -18.97
C ARG A 51 -8.37 -10.71 -18.64
N PHE A 52 -8.50 -10.06 -17.63
CA PHE A 52 -7.74 -9.11 -17.29
C PHE A 52 -6.71 -9.58 -16.45
N VAL A 53 -5.57 -9.40 -16.63
CA VAL A 53 -4.54 -9.81 -15.82
C VAL A 53 -4.01 -8.64 -15.20
N THR A 54 -4.14 -8.39 -14.03
CA THR A 54 -3.62 -7.28 -13.41
C THR A 54 -2.29 -7.63 -12.97
N THR A 55 -1.30 -7.03 -13.40
CA THR A 55 0.03 -7.29 -12.96
C THR A 55 0.41 -6.47 -11.76
N GLY A 56 -0.42 -5.61 -11.31
CA GLY A 56 -0.06 -4.81 -10.16
C GLY A 56 -0.32 -5.49 -8.85
N ARG A 57 0.14 -4.91 -7.80
CA ARG A 57 -0.10 -5.39 -6.47
C ARG A 57 -0.82 -4.30 -5.70
N MET A 58 -1.41 -4.66 -4.58
CA MET A 58 -2.04 -3.69 -3.71
C MET A 58 -1.16 -3.46 -2.51
N LEU A 59 -1.04 -2.21 -2.10
CA LEU A 59 -0.25 -1.87 -0.95
C LEU A 59 -1.12 -1.10 0.02
N ASP A 60 -1.11 -1.48 1.28
CA ASP A 60 -1.85 -0.80 2.31
C ASP A 60 -0.88 -0.11 3.25
N VAL A 61 -1.18 1.11 3.63
CA VAL A 61 -0.34 1.85 4.57
C VAL A 61 -1.25 2.69 5.45
N ARG A 62 -0.87 2.92 6.68
CA ARG A 62 -1.72 3.67 7.61
C ARG A 62 -1.73 5.14 7.28
N THR A 63 -2.88 5.77 7.38
CA THR A 63 -2.99 7.21 7.15
C THR A 63 -2.20 7.99 8.21
N ALA A 64 -2.00 7.40 9.38
CA ALA A 64 -1.20 8.06 10.42
C ALA A 64 0.25 8.24 10.00
N GLU A 65 0.77 7.34 9.16
CA GLU A 65 2.13 7.45 8.70
C GLU A 65 2.23 8.21 7.39
N VAL A 66 1.22 8.14 6.56
CA VAL A 66 1.22 8.82 5.27
C VAL A 66 -0.08 9.60 5.17
N PRO A 67 -0.09 10.83 5.62
CA PRO A 67 -1.32 11.60 5.64
C PRO A 67 -1.91 11.84 4.25
N VAL A 68 -1.05 12.00 3.26
CA VAL A 68 -1.52 12.25 1.91
C VAL A 68 -0.77 11.34 0.97
N LEU A 69 -1.47 10.46 0.30
CA LEU A 69 -0.87 9.54 -0.65
C LEU A 69 -1.44 9.82 -2.02
N GLY A 70 -0.63 9.86 -3.02
CA GLY A 70 -1.10 10.13 -4.38
C GLY A 70 -0.33 9.38 -5.44
N PRO A 71 -0.81 9.44 -6.67
CA PRO A 71 -0.12 8.78 -7.77
C PRO A 71 1.29 9.35 -7.93
N GLY A 72 2.21 8.50 -8.22
CA GLY A 72 3.61 8.92 -8.39
C GLY A 72 4.43 8.80 -7.12
N ASP A 73 3.78 8.62 -5.97
CA ASP A 73 4.52 8.35 -4.75
C ASP A 73 5.15 6.96 -4.86
N THR A 74 6.27 6.74 -4.18
CA THR A 74 6.92 5.44 -4.25
C THR A 74 7.17 4.87 -2.88
N PHE A 75 7.26 3.56 -2.84
CA PHE A 75 7.61 2.83 -1.63
C PHE A 75 8.78 1.91 -1.95
N GLU A 76 9.85 2.06 -1.22
CA GLU A 76 10.99 1.19 -1.38
C GLU A 76 10.91 0.09 -0.35
N ILE A 77 10.86 -1.16 -0.77
CA ILE A 77 10.75 -2.30 0.11
C ILE A 77 11.88 -3.23 -0.23
N GLY A 78 12.85 -3.32 0.63
CA GLY A 78 14.05 -4.11 0.35
C GLY A 78 14.79 -3.51 -0.83
N THR A 79 14.95 -4.27 -1.88
CA THR A 79 15.65 -3.79 -3.05
C THR A 79 14.70 -3.38 -4.16
N GLU A 80 13.40 -3.40 -3.91
CA GLU A 80 12.45 -3.06 -4.94
C GLU A 80 11.77 -1.74 -4.65
N ILE A 81 11.44 -1.01 -5.69
CA ILE A 81 10.72 0.24 -5.56
C ILE A 81 9.42 0.10 -6.30
N PHE A 82 8.32 0.45 -5.65
CA PHE A 82 7.00 0.38 -6.25
C PHE A 82 6.42 1.78 -6.37
N ALA A 83 5.78 2.07 -7.48
CA ALA A 83 5.14 3.36 -7.69
C ALA A 83 3.64 3.22 -7.61
N VAL A 84 2.99 4.18 -6.97
CA VAL A 84 1.56 4.20 -6.84
C VAL A 84 0.92 4.56 -8.19
N GLN A 85 -0.05 3.77 -8.62
CA GLN A 85 -0.77 4.03 -9.83
C GLN A 85 -2.19 4.37 -9.52
N GLY A 86 -2.73 5.35 -10.10
CA GLY A 86 -4.13 5.73 -9.90
C GLY A 86 -4.36 6.35 -8.54
N GLU A 87 -5.61 6.57 -8.23
CA GLU A 87 -5.93 7.22 -6.99
C GLU A 87 -6.03 6.23 -5.86
N PRO A 88 -5.31 6.42 -4.78
CA PRO A 88 -5.46 5.56 -3.62
C PRO A 88 -6.83 5.72 -2.99
N LEU A 89 -7.29 4.67 -2.33
CA LEU A 89 -8.56 4.69 -1.66
C LEU A 89 -8.36 4.60 -0.18
N ARG A 90 -9.20 5.29 0.57
CA ARG A 90 -9.15 5.20 2.03
C ARG A 90 -10.28 4.30 2.47
N ASP A 91 -10.08 3.59 3.56
CA ASP A 91 -11.13 2.76 4.09
C ASP A 91 -12.19 3.63 4.75
N VAL A 92 -13.30 3.04 5.14
CA VAL A 92 -14.38 3.75 5.72
C VAL A 92 -13.98 4.47 7.00
N GLU A 93 -13.09 3.91 7.76
CA GLU A 93 -12.67 4.54 9.00
C GLU A 93 -11.57 5.57 8.79
N GLY A 94 -11.06 5.67 7.58
CA GLY A 94 -10.00 6.63 7.31
C GLY A 94 -8.66 6.27 7.92
N LEU A 95 -8.43 5.03 8.25
CA LEU A 95 -7.20 4.61 8.90
C LEU A 95 -6.17 4.02 7.98
N ILE A 96 -6.58 3.58 6.81
CA ILE A 96 -5.70 2.89 5.88
C ILE A 96 -5.89 3.40 4.47
N TRP A 97 -4.77 3.61 3.80
CA TRP A 97 -4.78 3.83 2.36
C TRP A 97 -4.56 2.50 1.67
N SER A 98 -5.29 2.24 0.61
CA SER A 98 -5.04 1.09 -0.25
C SER A 98 -4.74 1.62 -1.63
N ALA A 99 -3.62 1.26 -2.18
CA ALA A 99 -3.18 1.78 -3.46
C ALA A 99 -2.69 0.65 -4.35
N GLU A 100 -2.94 0.78 -5.64
CA GLU A 100 -2.37 -0.13 -6.58
C GLU A 100 -0.96 0.33 -6.86
N VAL A 101 0.00 -0.56 -6.88
CA VAL A 101 1.39 -0.21 -7.13
C VAL A 101 1.98 -1.13 -8.16
N LYS A 102 3.00 -0.67 -8.85
CA LYS A 102 3.74 -1.49 -9.80
C LYS A 102 5.21 -1.20 -9.65
N PRO A 103 6.09 -2.06 -10.08
CA PRO A 103 7.53 -1.79 -10.00
C PRO A 103 7.84 -0.49 -10.74
N ALA A 104 8.61 0.32 -10.11
CA ALA A 104 8.96 1.61 -10.68
C ALA A 104 10.06 1.48 -11.72
#